data_298e3ce88558bafc4156c5337a533048
#
_entry.id   298e3ce88558bafc4156c5337a533048
#
_cell.length_a   1.000
_cell.length_b   1.000
_cell.length_c   1.000
_cell.angle_alpha   90.00
_cell.angle_beta   90.00
_cell.angle_gamma   90.00
#
_symmetry.space_group_name_H-M   'P 1'
#
loop_
_entity.id
_entity.type
_entity.pdbx_description
1 polymer ?
#
loop_
_entity_poly.entity_id
_entity_poly.type
_entity_poly.pdbx_seq_one_letter_code
_entity_poly.pdbx_strand_id
1 'polypeptide(L)'
;MRSAGRFKPALLLAALFTLGACHRGNQVDIGLLIGRCSERVHSKGPIPQLPTAPGLKSGFGGIVGTLADAGGALPHYSILATVPGDNPNATHATAIADSAGGFVFDALPPGHYRLIVRAFSHRPDSAQVDVAAGQVDTVSLRPQFFDCVR
;
A
#
# COMPACT_ATOMS: atom_id res chain seq x y z
N MET A 1 28.83 83.69 -16.81
CA MET A 1 30.24 83.19 -16.63
C MET A 1 30.26 82.25 -15.44
N ARG A 2 30.94 81.12 -15.58
CA ARG A 2 31.25 80.03 -14.63
C ARG A 2 30.20 78.95 -14.47
N SER A 3 30.37 77.87 -15.10
CA SER A 3 31.27 76.73 -15.02
C SER A 3 30.78 75.69 -14.03
N ALA A 4 30.19 74.79 -14.59
CA ALA A 4 30.19 73.33 -14.61
C ALA A 4 30.97 72.68 -13.39
N GLY A 5 30.27 71.87 -12.73
CA GLY A 5 30.76 70.74 -11.87
C GLY A 5 30.00 69.45 -12.17
N ARG A 6 30.57 68.65 -13.08
CA ARG A 6 30.13 67.29 -13.34
C ARG A 6 30.50 66.42 -12.10
N PHE A 7 29.52 65.99 -11.37
CA PHE A 7 29.69 64.82 -10.47
C PHE A 7 29.20 63.56 -11.21
N LYS A 8 30.11 62.68 -11.45
CA LYS A 8 29.84 61.32 -11.95
C LYS A 8 29.32 60.49 -10.80
N PRO A 9 28.13 59.90 -10.87
CA PRO A 9 27.75 58.81 -9.95
C PRO A 9 28.10 57.50 -10.63
N ALA A 10 29.30 57.04 -10.44
CA ALA A 10 29.71 55.73 -10.93
C ALA A 10 30.52 54.98 -9.87
N LEU A 11 29.90 54.68 -8.72
CA LEU A 11 30.56 53.83 -7.72
C LEU A 11 29.60 53.32 -6.61
N LEU A 12 28.32 53.14 -6.88
CA LEU A 12 27.38 52.62 -5.87
C LEU A 12 26.52 51.45 -6.36
N LEU A 13 26.95 50.78 -7.42
CA LEU A 13 26.22 49.62 -7.96
C LEU A 13 26.93 48.26 -7.81
N ALA A 14 28.07 48.23 -7.10
CA ALA A 14 28.86 47.00 -6.98
C ALA A 14 28.76 46.32 -5.58
N ALA A 15 28.00 46.88 -4.65
CA ALA A 15 27.93 46.32 -3.29
C ALA A 15 26.64 45.56 -2.94
N LEU A 16 25.71 45.40 -3.86
CA LEU A 16 24.41 44.71 -3.61
C LEU A 16 24.33 43.30 -4.18
N PHE A 17 25.39 42.80 -4.82
CA PHE A 17 25.35 41.45 -5.43
C PHE A 17 26.05 40.35 -4.66
N THR A 18 26.61 40.63 -3.47
CA THR A 18 27.36 39.59 -2.72
C THR A 18 26.68 39.08 -1.47
N LEU A 19 25.44 39.49 -1.16
CA LEU A 19 24.68 38.96 -0.02
C LEU A 19 23.59 37.94 -0.40
N GLY A 20 23.48 37.59 -1.67
CA GLY A 20 22.50 36.63 -2.13
C GLY A 20 23.01 35.19 -2.28
N ALA A 21 24.30 34.92 -2.03
CA ALA A 21 24.90 33.61 -2.37
C ALA A 21 25.09 32.65 -1.18
N CYS A 22 24.75 33.03 0.04
CA CYS A 22 24.98 32.16 1.22
C CYS A 22 23.71 31.52 1.82
N HIS A 23 22.57 31.59 1.17
CA HIS A 23 21.34 30.96 1.70
C HIS A 23 20.79 29.82 0.81
N ARG A 24 21.64 29.24 -0.03
CA ARG A 24 21.24 28.08 -0.89
C ARG A 24 21.72 26.73 -0.38
N GLY A 25 22.04 26.61 0.88
CA GLY A 25 22.77 25.47 1.40
C GLY A 25 22.05 24.58 2.41
N ASN A 26 20.76 24.71 2.72
CA ASN A 26 20.10 23.77 3.64
C ASN A 26 18.56 23.74 3.54
N GLN A 27 17.99 24.06 2.41
CA GLN A 27 16.63 23.54 2.19
C GLN A 27 16.77 22.10 1.68
N VAL A 28 16.69 21.17 2.60
CA VAL A 28 16.33 19.80 2.27
C VAL A 28 14.96 19.93 1.62
N ASP A 29 14.92 19.73 0.31
CA ASP A 29 13.68 19.81 -0.44
C ASP A 29 12.82 18.61 -0.05
N ILE A 30 12.03 18.79 1.02
CA ILE A 30 11.10 17.79 1.54
C ILE A 30 10.12 17.37 0.44
N GLY A 31 9.83 18.28 -0.50
CA GLY A 31 9.04 17.96 -1.68
C GLY A 31 9.67 16.88 -2.57
N LEU A 32 11.01 16.85 -2.65
CA LEU A 32 11.72 15.82 -3.44
C LEU A 32 11.69 14.44 -2.77
N LEU A 33 11.62 14.42 -1.42
CA LEU A 33 11.45 13.16 -0.66
C LEU A 33 10.02 12.65 -0.74
N ILE A 34 9.03 13.53 -0.78
CA ILE A 34 7.60 13.17 -0.90
C ILE A 34 7.29 12.68 -2.34
N GLY A 35 7.87 13.31 -3.37
CA GLY A 35 7.70 12.88 -4.75
C GLY A 35 8.33 11.53 -5.08
N ARG A 36 9.33 11.09 -4.32
CA ARG A 36 9.95 9.76 -4.51
C ARG A 36 9.17 8.60 -3.89
N CYS A 37 8.18 8.88 -3.05
CA CYS A 37 7.34 7.83 -2.48
C CYS A 37 6.37 7.25 -3.53
N SER A 38 5.88 8.04 -4.49
CA SER A 38 4.95 7.57 -5.52
C SER A 38 5.61 6.73 -6.62
N GLU A 39 6.89 6.95 -6.92
CA GLU A 39 7.61 6.22 -7.97
C GLU A 39 8.05 4.80 -7.57
N ARG A 40 8.11 4.51 -6.27
CA ARG A 40 8.57 3.21 -5.78
C ARG A 40 7.52 2.10 -5.85
N VAL A 41 6.28 2.44 -6.19
CA VAL A 41 5.11 1.59 -6.01
C VAL A 41 4.76 0.74 -7.22
N HIS A 42 5.34 1.00 -8.36
CA HIS A 42 4.90 0.38 -9.61
C HIS A 42 5.89 -0.65 -10.17
N SER A 43 6.64 -1.35 -9.31
CA SER A 43 7.21 -2.62 -9.76
C SER A 43 6.05 -3.57 -10.03
N LYS A 44 5.81 -3.86 -11.31
CA LYS A 44 4.81 -4.87 -11.68
C LYS A 44 5.17 -6.17 -10.98
N GLY A 45 4.42 -6.48 -9.93
CA GLY A 45 4.47 -7.78 -9.28
C GLY A 45 3.95 -8.87 -10.21
N PRO A 46 4.09 -10.14 -9.83
CA PRO A 46 3.51 -11.24 -10.58
C PRO A 46 1.99 -11.04 -10.73
N ILE A 47 1.44 -11.59 -11.81
CA ILE A 47 -0.03 -11.60 -12.02
C ILE A 47 -0.63 -12.51 -10.96
N PRO A 48 -1.64 -12.05 -10.19
CA PRO A 48 -2.27 -12.88 -9.19
C PRO A 48 -2.90 -14.12 -9.83
N GLN A 49 -2.67 -15.28 -9.21
CA GLN A 49 -3.22 -16.54 -9.69
C GLN A 49 -4.11 -17.16 -8.62
N LEU A 50 -5.28 -17.64 -9.05
CA LEU A 50 -6.17 -18.36 -8.17
C LEU A 50 -5.61 -19.77 -7.94
N PRO A 51 -5.43 -20.21 -6.69
CA PRO A 51 -4.97 -21.55 -6.37
C PRO A 51 -5.98 -22.61 -6.82
N THR A 52 -5.49 -23.84 -6.98
CA THR A 52 -6.38 -24.99 -7.17
C THR A 52 -7.28 -25.16 -5.95
N ALA A 53 -8.56 -25.46 -6.20
CA ALA A 53 -9.51 -25.72 -5.12
C ALA A 53 -9.02 -26.90 -4.24
N PRO A 54 -9.07 -26.78 -2.91
CA PRO A 54 -8.63 -27.82 -2.01
C PRO A 54 -9.62 -29.00 -1.99
N GLY A 55 -9.11 -30.18 -1.65
CA GLY A 55 -9.97 -31.29 -1.26
C GLY A 55 -10.59 -31.01 0.10
N LEU A 56 -11.92 -30.91 0.16
CA LEU A 56 -12.64 -30.58 1.38
C LEU A 56 -12.80 -31.79 2.30
N LYS A 57 -12.71 -31.58 3.61
CA LYS A 57 -13.14 -32.54 4.61
C LYS A 57 -14.65 -32.58 4.69
N SER A 58 -15.24 -33.76 4.95
CA SER A 58 -16.69 -33.91 5.14
C SER A 58 -17.19 -32.95 6.24
N GLY A 59 -18.25 -32.22 5.93
CA GLY A 59 -18.84 -31.23 6.86
C GLY A 59 -18.17 -29.85 6.88
N PHE A 60 -17.10 -29.64 6.11
CA PHE A 60 -16.41 -28.36 6.01
C PHE A 60 -16.58 -27.76 4.62
N GLY A 61 -16.44 -26.47 4.53
CA GLY A 61 -16.29 -25.72 3.27
C GLY A 61 -14.88 -25.15 3.13
N GLY A 62 -14.61 -24.53 2.01
CA GLY A 62 -13.33 -23.90 1.72
C GLY A 62 -13.45 -22.55 1.06
N ILE A 63 -12.36 -21.82 1.05
CA ILE A 63 -12.22 -20.56 0.32
C ILE A 63 -10.91 -20.61 -0.46
N VAL A 64 -10.95 -20.24 -1.72
CA VAL A 64 -9.77 -19.92 -2.51
C VAL A 64 -9.80 -18.44 -2.85
N GLY A 65 -8.65 -17.80 -2.90
CA GLY A 65 -8.66 -16.38 -3.19
C GLY A 65 -7.35 -15.86 -3.75
N THR A 66 -7.40 -14.59 -4.12
CA THR A 66 -6.23 -13.84 -4.57
C THR A 66 -6.05 -12.59 -3.74
N LEU A 67 -4.80 -12.25 -3.46
CA LEU A 67 -4.38 -11.04 -2.78
C LEU A 67 -3.46 -10.24 -3.70
N ALA A 68 -3.89 -9.04 -4.07
CA ALA A 68 -3.15 -8.18 -4.98
C ALA A 68 -3.46 -6.70 -4.72
N ASP A 69 -2.53 -5.83 -5.09
CA ASP A 69 -2.77 -4.39 -5.22
C ASP A 69 -2.73 -3.95 -6.70
N ALA A 70 -2.62 -2.66 -6.95
CA ALA A 70 -2.49 -2.11 -8.31
C ALA A 70 -1.16 -2.50 -9.00
N GLY A 71 -0.14 -2.87 -8.25
CA GLY A 71 1.17 -3.29 -8.76
C GLY A 71 1.24 -4.80 -9.07
N GLY A 72 0.32 -5.62 -8.57
CA GLY A 72 0.31 -7.06 -8.77
C GLY A 72 0.07 -7.86 -7.50
N ALA A 73 0.45 -9.13 -7.52
CA ALA A 73 0.29 -10.04 -6.39
C ALA A 73 1.06 -9.58 -5.15
N LEU A 74 0.44 -9.78 -3.99
CA LEU A 74 1.02 -9.50 -2.67
C LEU A 74 1.33 -10.82 -1.95
N PRO A 75 2.53 -11.39 -2.11
CA PRO A 75 2.89 -12.67 -1.53
C PRO A 75 3.19 -12.56 -0.02
N HIS A 76 3.05 -13.69 0.67
CA HIS A 76 3.47 -13.89 2.06
C HIS A 76 2.75 -13.05 3.13
N TYR A 77 1.64 -12.41 2.77
CA TYR A 77 0.77 -11.76 3.76
C TYR A 77 -0.24 -12.75 4.32
N SER A 78 -0.55 -12.57 5.61
CA SER A 78 -1.56 -13.38 6.30
C SER A 78 -2.96 -12.84 6.05
N ILE A 79 -3.89 -13.73 5.74
CA ILE A 79 -5.32 -13.48 5.65
C ILE A 79 -5.97 -14.13 6.86
N LEU A 80 -6.72 -13.36 7.63
CA LEU A 80 -7.40 -13.79 8.85
C LEU A 80 -8.87 -14.01 8.54
N ALA A 81 -9.42 -15.16 8.89
CA ALA A 81 -10.85 -15.43 8.88
C ALA A 81 -11.42 -15.24 10.29
N THR A 82 -12.40 -14.35 10.44
CA THR A 82 -13.08 -14.02 11.69
C THR A 82 -14.59 -14.19 11.52
N VAL A 83 -15.31 -14.43 12.60
CA VAL A 83 -16.78 -14.47 12.57
C VAL A 83 -17.30 -13.07 12.94
N PRO A 84 -18.21 -12.47 12.16
CA PRO A 84 -18.82 -11.20 12.50
C PRO A 84 -19.57 -11.26 13.82
N GLY A 85 -19.33 -10.29 14.70
CA GLY A 85 -19.94 -10.25 16.03
C GLY A 85 -19.12 -10.87 17.15
N ASP A 86 -18.11 -11.67 16.82
CA ASP A 86 -17.16 -12.16 17.81
C ASP A 86 -16.14 -11.08 18.20
N ASN A 87 -15.33 -11.40 19.22
CA ASN A 87 -14.21 -10.54 19.60
C ASN A 87 -13.39 -10.21 18.33
N PRO A 88 -13.16 -8.92 18.01
CA PRO A 88 -12.44 -8.52 16.80
C PRO A 88 -11.00 -9.07 16.71
N ASN A 89 -10.47 -9.59 17.81
CA ASN A 89 -9.16 -10.25 17.86
C ASN A 89 -9.27 -11.79 17.81
N ALA A 90 -10.49 -12.36 17.79
CA ALA A 90 -10.67 -13.80 17.64
C ALA A 90 -10.48 -14.18 16.16
N THR A 91 -9.41 -14.89 15.89
CA THR A 91 -9.13 -15.46 14.56
C THR A 91 -9.55 -16.92 14.56
N HIS A 92 -10.46 -17.30 13.66
CA HIS A 92 -10.91 -18.70 13.52
C HIS A 92 -9.96 -19.51 12.64
N ALA A 93 -9.38 -18.87 11.61
CA ALA A 93 -8.39 -19.49 10.74
C ALA A 93 -7.47 -18.44 10.13
N THR A 94 -6.30 -18.87 9.69
CA THR A 94 -5.32 -18.03 9.01
C THR A 94 -4.82 -18.76 7.76
N ALA A 95 -4.77 -18.05 6.64
CA ALA A 95 -4.09 -18.48 5.43
C ALA A 95 -2.95 -17.52 5.12
N ILE A 96 -1.94 -17.98 4.37
CA ILE A 96 -0.83 -17.15 3.88
C ILE A 96 -0.87 -17.15 2.36
N ALA A 97 -0.76 -15.98 1.78
CA ALA A 97 -0.68 -15.84 0.33
C ALA A 97 0.62 -16.44 -0.20
N ASP A 98 0.53 -17.23 -1.26
CA ASP A 98 1.68 -17.81 -1.96
C ASP A 98 2.45 -16.75 -2.79
N SER A 99 3.46 -17.20 -3.55
CA SER A 99 4.28 -16.33 -4.39
C SER A 99 3.49 -15.62 -5.51
N ALA A 100 2.35 -16.16 -5.92
CA ALA A 100 1.44 -15.59 -6.90
C ALA A 100 0.24 -14.86 -6.24
N GLY A 101 0.28 -14.63 -4.92
CA GLY A 101 -0.79 -13.98 -4.17
C GLY A 101 -2.03 -14.85 -3.96
N GLY A 102 -1.97 -16.13 -4.31
CA GLY A 102 -3.04 -17.07 -4.06
C GLY A 102 -3.12 -17.50 -2.59
N PHE A 103 -4.32 -17.71 -2.05
CA PHE A 103 -4.50 -18.24 -0.70
C PHE A 103 -5.64 -19.23 -0.62
N VAL A 104 -5.58 -20.13 0.35
CA VAL A 104 -6.54 -21.21 0.54
C VAL A 104 -6.90 -21.38 2.01
N PHE A 105 -8.20 -21.51 2.29
CA PHE A 105 -8.74 -22.10 3.51
C PHE A 105 -9.41 -23.41 3.12
N ASP A 106 -8.93 -24.54 3.65
CA ASP A 106 -9.36 -25.89 3.22
C ASP A 106 -10.33 -26.58 4.17
N ALA A 107 -10.57 -26.00 5.35
CA ALA A 107 -11.39 -26.64 6.38
C ALA A 107 -12.05 -25.59 7.30
N LEU A 108 -12.95 -24.78 6.74
CA LEU A 108 -13.77 -23.87 7.53
C LEU A 108 -15.12 -24.52 7.86
N PRO A 109 -15.57 -24.51 9.11
CA PRO A 109 -16.95 -24.85 9.43
C PRO A 109 -17.92 -23.99 8.63
N PRO A 110 -19.11 -24.50 8.26
CA PRO A 110 -20.14 -23.69 7.62
C PRO A 110 -20.49 -22.47 8.49
N GLY A 111 -20.60 -21.30 7.87
CA GLY A 111 -20.89 -20.06 8.59
C GLY A 111 -20.54 -18.80 7.81
N HIS A 112 -20.80 -17.66 8.43
CA HIS A 112 -20.48 -16.35 7.89
C HIS A 112 -19.10 -15.92 8.38
N TYR A 113 -18.22 -15.60 7.46
CA TYR A 113 -16.86 -15.17 7.78
C TYR A 113 -16.56 -13.78 7.22
N ARG A 114 -15.71 -13.08 7.91
CA ARG A 114 -15.04 -11.89 7.42
C ARG A 114 -13.56 -12.20 7.25
N LEU A 115 -13.08 -12.12 6.01
CA LEU A 115 -11.66 -12.20 5.70
C LEU A 115 -11.05 -10.82 5.84
N ILE A 116 -9.92 -10.73 6.53
CA ILE A 116 -9.21 -9.47 6.77
C ILE A 116 -7.76 -9.66 6.37
N VAL A 117 -7.22 -8.72 5.59
CA VAL A 117 -5.80 -8.62 5.30
C VAL A 117 -5.25 -7.28 5.81
N ARG A 118 -4.07 -7.33 6.41
CA ARG A 118 -3.29 -6.16 6.82
C ARG A 118 -1.91 -6.28 6.20
N ALA A 119 -1.72 -5.65 5.06
CA ALA A 119 -0.42 -5.59 4.40
C ALA A 119 0.33 -4.33 4.82
N PHE A 120 1.66 -4.44 4.97
CA PHE A 120 2.49 -3.28 5.30
C PHE A 120 2.34 -2.20 4.22
N SER A 121 2.23 -0.94 4.63
CA SER A 121 2.01 0.22 3.75
C SER A 121 0.71 0.15 2.91
N HIS A 122 -0.28 -0.64 3.32
CA HIS A 122 -1.58 -0.70 2.67
C HIS A 122 -2.72 -0.38 3.64
N ARG A 123 -3.81 0.15 3.12
CA ARG A 123 -5.08 0.20 3.86
C ARG A 123 -5.58 -1.22 4.01
N PRO A 124 -5.99 -1.63 5.22
CA PRO A 124 -6.59 -2.93 5.41
C PRO A 124 -7.76 -3.15 4.45
N ASP A 125 -7.87 -4.33 3.89
CA ASP A 125 -9.01 -4.74 3.09
C ASP A 125 -9.73 -5.91 3.75
N SER A 126 -11.02 -6.06 3.47
CA SER A 126 -11.81 -7.16 4.00
C SER A 126 -12.97 -7.52 3.09
N ALA A 127 -13.29 -8.80 3.05
CA ALA A 127 -14.44 -9.35 2.35
C ALA A 127 -15.29 -10.19 3.30
N GLN A 128 -16.61 -10.21 3.08
CA GLN A 128 -17.52 -11.14 3.75
C GLN A 128 -17.78 -12.31 2.81
N VAL A 129 -17.88 -13.52 3.38
CA VAL A 129 -18.11 -14.74 2.62
C VAL A 129 -18.94 -15.71 3.45
N ASP A 130 -19.87 -16.39 2.80
CA ASP A 130 -20.71 -17.44 3.39
C ASP A 130 -20.15 -18.78 2.99
N VAL A 131 -19.67 -19.55 3.96
CA VAL A 131 -19.10 -20.87 3.73
C VAL A 131 -20.17 -21.93 3.95
N ALA A 132 -20.40 -22.77 2.95
CA ALA A 132 -21.29 -23.93 3.04
C ALA A 132 -20.47 -25.22 3.00
N ALA A 133 -20.98 -26.26 3.68
CA ALA A 133 -20.34 -27.57 3.67
C ALA A 133 -20.25 -28.14 2.25
N GLY A 134 -19.08 -28.64 1.88
CA GLY A 134 -18.83 -29.24 0.57
C GLY A 134 -18.69 -28.23 -0.58
N GLN A 135 -18.66 -26.92 -0.30
CA GLN A 135 -18.48 -25.88 -1.30
C GLN A 135 -17.17 -25.13 -1.11
N VAL A 136 -16.63 -24.63 -2.22
CA VAL A 136 -15.44 -23.75 -2.24
C VAL A 136 -15.85 -22.42 -2.84
N ASP A 137 -15.73 -21.36 -2.06
CA ASP A 137 -16.00 -20.01 -2.50
C ASP A 137 -14.75 -19.30 -2.98
N THR A 138 -14.92 -18.28 -3.83
CA THR A 138 -13.80 -17.52 -4.41
C THR A 138 -13.84 -16.08 -3.95
N VAL A 139 -12.71 -15.55 -3.47
CA VAL A 139 -12.57 -14.18 -2.94
C VAL A 139 -11.35 -13.48 -3.52
N SER A 140 -11.49 -12.20 -3.84
CA SER A 140 -10.38 -11.33 -4.20
C SER A 140 -10.22 -10.21 -3.16
N LEU A 141 -9.05 -10.09 -2.56
CA LEU A 141 -8.69 -9.01 -1.65
C LEU A 141 -7.74 -8.05 -2.36
N ARG A 142 -8.04 -6.75 -2.27
CA ARG A 142 -7.30 -5.70 -2.97
C ARG A 142 -6.98 -4.54 -2.03
N PRO A 143 -6.08 -4.73 -1.06
CA PRO A 143 -5.67 -3.65 -0.19
C PRO A 143 -5.01 -2.54 -1.01
N GLN A 144 -5.35 -1.29 -0.69
CA GLN A 144 -4.83 -0.14 -1.40
C GLN A 144 -3.54 0.33 -0.76
N PHE A 145 -2.51 0.50 -1.58
CA PHE A 145 -1.25 1.07 -1.13
C PHE A 145 -1.41 2.52 -0.64
N PHE A 146 -0.72 2.88 0.44
CA PHE A 146 -0.66 4.27 0.88
C PHE A 146 0.39 5.02 0.07
N ASP A 147 -0.03 6.05 -0.66
CA ASP A 147 0.88 6.88 -1.45
C ASP A 147 1.86 7.72 -0.62
N CYS A 148 1.64 7.90 0.65
CA CYS A 148 2.55 8.42 1.68
C CYS A 148 1.80 8.61 2.99
N VAL A 149 2.45 8.37 4.09
CA VAL A 149 1.99 8.80 5.40
C VAL A 149 2.09 10.33 5.44
N ARG A 150 0.96 11.01 5.53
CA ARG A 150 0.91 12.44 5.86
C ARG A 150 1.15 12.63 7.35
#